data_3f059911f84c0cab600b667e89505f9c
#
_entry.id   3f059911f84c0cab600b667e89505f9c
#
_cell.length_a   1.000
_cell.length_b   1.000
_cell.length_c   1.000
_cell.angle_alpha   90.00
_cell.angle_beta   90.00
_cell.angle_gamma   90.00
#
_symmetry.space_group_name_H-M   'P 1'
#
loop_
_entity.id
_entity.type
_entity.pdbx_description
1 polymer ?
#
loop_
_entity_poly.entity_id
_entity_poly.type
_entity_poly.pdbx_seq_one_letter_code
_entity_poly.pdbx_strand_id
1 'polypeptide(L)'
;ANLCIFNCISLHFSIAKYTPSRSVSQIIQILEWEGLAEPGQIKRSTLQEKLSERGYSSRQMRLYSQSGVAARRFQKRHRNQLWQSDIKYGPYLPIGPNGAKKQVYLVAIIDDATRYVLHGEFYPTLDSRIVEDAFRQAVQKYGAPEAVYFDNGKQYRTKWMGRTCSKLGTRLVYAKPFSPESKGKVEKFNRLIDSFLGEVSLEKPKTLERLNELFQVWLTECYQEKPHSALGEKISPRSAFRSDRKALRFIEPDTLADAFLHCETRKVDKSGCISFMDQKYEVGLAFIGQKVEVIYDPADLEELTIEFEGYSPWKAHKLEIGERSGKRPPLPDHLQPQKADSSRLLKAAEQKYQERQMEQTPAVSFRAVWKEDGENV
;
A
#
# COMPACT_ATOMS: atom_id res chain seq x y z
N ALA A 1 14.54 -15.75 58.41
CA ALA A 1 14.40 -14.57 57.52
C ALA A 1 14.48 -14.92 56.00
N ASN A 2 15.24 -15.97 55.62
CA ASN A 2 15.42 -16.32 54.19
C ASN A 2 14.26 -17.12 53.56
N LEU A 3 13.45 -17.83 54.35
CA LEU A 3 12.33 -18.65 53.83
C LEU A 3 11.12 -17.81 53.41
N CYS A 4 10.88 -16.68 54.08
CA CYS A 4 9.77 -15.77 53.76
C CYS A 4 9.98 -15.05 52.43
N ILE A 5 11.25 -14.72 52.07
CA ILE A 5 11.62 -14.06 50.81
C ILE A 5 11.42 -15.01 49.60
N PHE A 6 11.63 -16.32 49.78
CA PHE A 6 11.47 -17.29 48.72
C PHE A 6 10.02 -17.53 48.31
N ASN A 7 9.08 -17.55 49.24
CA ASN A 7 7.65 -17.68 48.96
C ASN A 7 7.08 -16.41 48.31
N CYS A 8 7.52 -15.23 48.74
CA CYS A 8 7.20 -13.97 48.06
C CYS A 8 7.70 -13.91 46.61
N ILE A 9 8.85 -14.47 46.29
CA ILE A 9 9.42 -14.39 44.95
C ILE A 9 8.51 -15.04 43.88
N SER A 10 7.85 -16.16 44.13
CA SER A 10 6.93 -16.77 43.18
C SER A 10 5.67 -15.92 42.91
N LEU A 11 5.17 -15.24 43.93
CA LEU A 11 4.05 -14.29 43.83
C LEU A 11 4.44 -13.03 43.05
N HIS A 12 5.68 -12.49 43.20
CA HIS A 12 6.17 -11.35 42.46
C HIS A 12 6.15 -11.63 40.95
N PHE A 13 6.48 -12.86 40.52
CA PHE A 13 6.45 -13.26 39.13
C PHE A 13 5.03 -13.39 38.59
N SER A 14 4.10 -13.84 39.40
CA SER A 14 2.67 -13.89 39.02
C SER A 14 2.14 -12.47 38.78
N ILE A 15 2.38 -11.53 39.71
CA ILE A 15 1.95 -10.13 39.61
C ILE A 15 2.57 -9.46 38.37
N ALA A 16 3.82 -9.72 38.05
CA ALA A 16 4.50 -9.20 36.84
C ALA A 16 3.90 -9.78 35.55
N LYS A 17 3.45 -11.03 35.55
CA LYS A 17 2.80 -11.68 34.40
C LYS A 17 1.42 -11.11 34.08
N TYR A 18 0.61 -10.79 35.09
CA TYR A 18 -0.76 -10.29 34.87
C TYR A 18 -0.80 -8.95 34.16
N THR A 19 0.18 -8.09 34.38
CA THR A 19 0.22 -6.78 33.73
C THR A 19 1.67 -6.41 33.42
N PRO A 20 2.15 -6.71 32.21
CA PRO A 20 3.55 -6.51 31.80
C PRO A 20 4.04 -5.06 31.84
N SER A 21 3.14 -4.10 31.89
CA SER A 21 3.45 -2.66 31.94
C SER A 21 3.69 -2.12 33.33
N ARG A 22 3.47 -2.91 34.41
CA ARG A 22 3.66 -2.46 35.77
C ARG A 22 5.13 -2.12 36.07
N SER A 23 5.34 -1.03 36.75
CA SER A 23 6.66 -0.67 37.27
C SER A 23 7.03 -1.52 38.49
N VAL A 24 8.33 -1.68 38.75
CA VAL A 24 8.82 -2.40 39.95
C VAL A 24 8.26 -1.78 41.23
N SER A 25 8.12 -0.46 41.29
CA SER A 25 7.53 0.25 42.43
C SER A 25 6.06 -0.12 42.65
N GLN A 26 5.27 -0.25 41.60
CA GLN A 26 3.87 -0.71 41.68
C GLN A 26 3.76 -2.16 42.16
N ILE A 27 4.70 -3.03 41.73
CA ILE A 27 4.73 -4.40 42.20
C ILE A 27 5.00 -4.42 43.74
N ILE A 28 5.97 -3.64 44.24
CA ILE A 28 6.26 -3.51 45.66
C ILE A 28 5.03 -3.01 46.40
N GLN A 29 4.39 -1.96 45.91
CA GLN A 29 3.19 -1.39 46.52
C GLN A 29 2.03 -2.39 46.62
N ILE A 30 1.82 -3.23 45.63
CA ILE A 30 0.80 -4.29 45.67
C ILE A 30 1.12 -5.28 46.80
N LEU A 31 2.38 -5.70 46.89
CA LEU A 31 2.80 -6.67 47.91
C LEU A 31 2.68 -6.12 49.36
N GLU A 32 2.97 -4.85 49.55
CA GLU A 32 2.78 -4.17 50.80
C GLU A 32 1.28 -4.04 51.15
N TRP A 33 0.45 -3.69 50.18
CA TRP A 33 -1.01 -3.55 50.40
C TRP A 33 -1.74 -4.89 50.58
N GLU A 34 -1.25 -5.94 49.99
CA GLU A 34 -1.76 -7.31 50.15
C GLU A 34 -1.23 -7.95 51.46
N GLY A 35 -0.39 -7.25 52.23
CA GLY A 35 0.20 -7.75 53.48
C GLY A 35 1.23 -8.87 53.30
N LEU A 36 1.77 -9.00 52.11
CA LEU A 36 2.74 -10.02 51.73
C LEU A 36 4.19 -9.60 51.99
N ALA A 37 4.41 -8.32 52.23
CA ALA A 37 5.68 -7.72 52.61
C ALA A 37 5.44 -6.52 53.54
N GLU A 38 6.34 -6.31 54.50
CA GLU A 38 6.35 -5.11 55.35
C GLU A 38 6.81 -3.89 54.52
N PRO A 39 6.24 -2.68 54.79
CA PRO A 39 6.66 -1.46 54.15
C PRO A 39 8.18 -1.24 54.22
N GLY A 40 8.82 -1.06 53.04
CA GLY A 40 10.26 -0.87 52.93
C GLY A 40 11.13 -2.15 53.05
N GLN A 41 10.54 -3.31 53.24
CA GLN A 41 11.25 -4.59 53.32
C GLN A 41 11.89 -4.96 51.96
N ILE A 42 11.22 -4.66 50.86
CA ILE A 42 11.69 -4.99 49.51
C ILE A 42 12.35 -3.78 48.85
N LYS A 43 13.66 -3.84 48.65
CA LYS A 43 14.38 -2.80 47.90
C LYS A 43 14.11 -2.93 46.41
N ARG A 44 13.81 -1.80 45.75
CA ARG A 44 13.52 -1.73 44.34
C ARG A 44 14.63 -2.35 43.45
N SER A 45 15.91 -2.04 43.75
CA SER A 45 17.07 -2.58 43.07
C SER A 45 17.12 -4.11 43.11
N THR A 46 16.94 -4.68 44.30
CA THR A 46 16.97 -6.14 44.49
C THR A 46 15.83 -6.83 43.73
N LEU A 47 14.61 -6.29 43.79
CA LEU A 47 13.50 -6.86 43.05
C LEU A 47 13.72 -6.74 41.53
N GLN A 48 14.23 -5.61 41.04
CA GLN A 48 14.53 -5.40 39.64
C GLN A 48 15.59 -6.39 39.12
N GLU A 49 16.64 -6.63 39.89
CA GLU A 49 17.69 -7.62 39.62
C GLU A 49 17.10 -9.02 39.51
N LYS A 50 16.33 -9.44 40.54
CA LYS A 50 15.68 -10.76 40.57
C LYS A 50 14.67 -10.98 39.44
N LEU A 51 13.90 -9.96 39.06
CA LEU A 51 13.03 -10.00 37.90
C LEU A 51 13.84 -10.15 36.61
N SER A 52 14.96 -9.43 36.46
CA SER A 52 15.82 -9.50 35.29
C SER A 52 16.50 -10.85 35.14
N GLU A 53 17.05 -11.42 36.22
CA GLU A 53 17.68 -12.74 36.25
C GLU A 53 16.74 -13.85 35.72
N ARG A 54 15.44 -13.73 35.98
CA ARG A 54 14.42 -14.70 35.59
C ARG A 54 13.66 -14.36 34.30
N GLY A 55 14.09 -13.35 33.54
CA GLY A 55 13.48 -12.99 32.27
C GLY A 55 12.23 -12.12 32.38
N TYR A 56 11.97 -11.49 33.52
CA TYR A 56 10.84 -10.60 33.75
C TYR A 56 11.23 -9.11 33.80
N SER A 57 12.33 -8.72 33.16
CA SER A 57 12.64 -7.30 33.01
C SER A 57 11.57 -6.59 32.21
N SER A 58 11.34 -5.31 32.46
CA SER A 58 10.33 -4.51 31.74
C SER A 58 10.53 -4.55 30.20
N ARG A 59 11.78 -4.70 29.75
CA ARG A 59 12.09 -4.87 28.32
C ARG A 59 11.64 -6.23 27.78
N GLN A 60 11.90 -7.31 28.52
CA GLN A 60 11.49 -8.67 28.14
C GLN A 60 9.97 -8.81 28.19
N MET A 61 9.32 -8.26 29.23
CA MET A 61 7.87 -8.31 29.36
C MET A 61 7.16 -7.55 28.25
N ARG A 62 7.69 -6.41 27.77
CA ARG A 62 7.16 -5.72 26.58
C ARG A 62 7.29 -6.58 25.33
N LEU A 63 8.40 -7.28 25.16
CA LEU A 63 8.56 -8.20 24.03
C LEU A 63 7.55 -9.34 24.07
N TYR A 64 7.24 -9.89 25.25
CA TYR A 64 6.25 -10.96 25.40
C TYR A 64 4.81 -10.47 25.22
N SER A 65 4.49 -9.26 25.66
CA SER A 65 3.14 -8.71 25.56
C SER A 65 2.77 -8.20 24.17
N GLN A 66 3.76 -7.78 23.37
CA GLN A 66 3.55 -7.27 22.02
C GLN A 66 3.48 -8.34 20.94
N SER A 67 3.89 -9.57 21.23
CA SER A 67 3.95 -10.62 20.24
C SER A 67 3.39 -11.93 20.77
N GLY A 68 2.22 -12.29 20.32
CA GLY A 68 1.73 -13.67 20.45
C GLY A 68 2.58 -14.69 19.69
N VAL A 69 3.61 -14.26 18.94
CA VAL A 69 4.56 -15.09 18.21
C VAL A 69 5.93 -14.41 18.22
N ALA A 70 6.94 -15.12 18.69
CA ALA A 70 8.33 -14.67 18.59
C ALA A 70 8.65 -14.30 17.14
N ALA A 71 9.05 -13.08 16.90
CA ALA A 71 9.39 -12.57 15.58
C ALA A 71 10.50 -13.40 14.97
N ARG A 72 10.18 -14.22 14.01
CA ARG A 72 11.19 -15.02 13.30
C ARG A 72 11.84 -14.15 12.22
N ARG A 73 13.13 -13.98 12.32
CA ARG A 73 13.92 -13.37 11.24
C ARG A 73 13.78 -14.24 9.99
N PHE A 74 13.43 -13.64 8.87
CA PHE A 74 13.43 -14.32 7.57
C PHE A 74 14.48 -13.71 6.65
N GLN A 75 15.02 -14.51 5.76
CA GLN A 75 15.92 -14.07 4.69
C GLN A 75 15.64 -14.94 3.47
N LYS A 76 15.52 -14.31 2.32
CA LYS A 76 15.42 -15.01 1.06
C LYS A 76 16.76 -15.66 0.70
N ARG A 77 16.71 -16.75 -0.06
CA ARG A 77 17.92 -17.49 -0.45
C ARG A 77 18.63 -16.86 -1.65
N HIS A 78 17.85 -16.31 -2.58
CA HIS A 78 18.33 -15.83 -3.87
C HIS A 78 17.95 -14.39 -4.12
N ARG A 79 18.79 -13.71 -4.93
CA ARG A 79 18.49 -12.37 -5.44
C ARG A 79 17.14 -12.31 -6.14
N ASN A 80 16.54 -11.16 -6.17
CA ASN A 80 15.23 -10.88 -6.81
C ASN A 80 14.05 -11.71 -6.30
N GLN A 81 14.20 -12.45 -5.19
CA GLN A 81 13.04 -13.11 -4.56
C GLN A 81 12.17 -12.14 -3.77
N LEU A 82 12.78 -11.12 -3.19
CA LEU A 82 12.05 -10.10 -2.44
C LEU A 82 12.85 -8.81 -2.45
N TRP A 83 12.23 -7.74 -2.91
CA TRP A 83 12.75 -6.39 -2.75
C TRP A 83 12.02 -5.67 -1.63
N GLN A 84 12.75 -4.85 -0.89
CA GLN A 84 12.20 -3.98 0.16
C GLN A 84 12.52 -2.53 -0.18
N SER A 85 11.59 -1.63 0.09
CA SER A 85 11.80 -0.20 -0.08
C SER A 85 11.30 0.58 1.13
N ASP A 86 11.95 1.70 1.37
CA ASP A 86 11.55 2.68 2.35
C ASP A 86 11.96 4.08 1.88
N ILE A 87 11.25 5.09 2.38
CA ILE A 87 11.56 6.49 2.10
C ILE A 87 12.19 7.11 3.35
N LYS A 88 13.37 7.69 3.18
CA LYS A 88 14.07 8.41 4.25
C LYS A 88 14.09 9.89 3.98
N TYR A 89 13.80 10.67 5.00
CA TYR A 89 13.95 12.11 4.98
C TYR A 89 15.42 12.49 4.87
N GLY A 90 15.74 13.26 3.83
CA GLY A 90 17.09 13.77 3.54
C GLY A 90 17.29 15.20 4.06
N PRO A 91 18.38 15.85 3.67
CA PRO A 91 18.70 17.22 4.06
C PRO A 91 17.80 18.27 3.40
N TYR A 92 17.90 19.50 3.86
CA TYR A 92 17.32 20.66 3.20
C TYR A 92 18.33 21.25 2.22
N LEU A 93 17.95 21.36 0.95
CA LEU A 93 18.75 21.99 -0.11
C LEU A 93 18.12 23.31 -0.57
N PRO A 94 18.90 24.29 -1.05
CA PRO A 94 18.41 25.56 -1.55
C PRO A 94 17.88 25.45 -2.99
N ILE A 95 16.97 24.52 -3.24
CA ILE A 95 16.41 24.16 -4.56
C ILE A 95 14.97 24.63 -4.77
N GLY A 96 14.42 25.36 -3.81
CA GLY A 96 13.09 25.97 -3.93
C GLY A 96 13.13 27.29 -4.70
N PRO A 97 11.96 27.91 -4.99
CA PRO A 97 11.88 29.22 -5.60
C PRO A 97 12.71 30.23 -4.83
N ASN A 98 13.46 31.06 -5.57
CA ASN A 98 14.38 32.08 -5.01
C ASN A 98 15.44 31.53 -4.03
N GLY A 99 15.86 30.26 -4.20
CA GLY A 99 16.84 29.64 -3.32
C GLY A 99 16.26 29.18 -1.95
N ALA A 100 14.96 29.12 -1.82
CA ALA A 100 14.31 28.62 -0.60
C ALA A 100 14.75 27.19 -0.31
N LYS A 101 14.94 26.89 0.98
CA LYS A 101 15.33 25.55 1.42
C LYS A 101 14.15 24.58 1.28
N LYS A 102 14.36 23.50 0.54
CA LYS A 102 13.39 22.42 0.35
C LYS A 102 13.97 21.10 0.83
N GLN A 103 13.19 20.33 1.59
CA GLN A 103 13.59 19.00 2.01
C GLN A 103 13.59 18.04 0.83
N VAL A 104 14.59 17.17 0.77
CA VAL A 104 14.67 16.07 -0.21
C VAL A 104 14.44 14.72 0.46
N TYR A 105 14.11 13.71 -0.32
CA TYR A 105 13.68 12.41 0.16
C TYR A 105 14.43 11.30 -0.57
N LEU A 106 15.10 10.42 0.17
CA LEU A 106 15.76 9.25 -0.40
C LEU A 106 14.76 8.11 -0.55
N VAL A 107 14.62 7.61 -1.77
CA VAL A 107 13.99 6.31 -2.02
C VAL A 107 15.08 5.28 -2.28
N ALA A 108 15.08 4.20 -1.51
CA ALA A 108 16.01 3.10 -1.70
C ALA A 108 15.27 1.78 -1.85
N ILE A 109 15.67 0.96 -2.83
CA ILE A 109 15.15 -0.39 -3.08
C ILE A 109 16.30 -1.37 -2.84
N ILE A 110 16.11 -2.29 -1.90
CA ILE A 110 17.14 -3.23 -1.43
C ILE A 110 16.67 -4.66 -1.69
N ASP A 111 17.56 -5.49 -2.20
CA ASP A 111 17.36 -6.93 -2.29
C ASP A 111 17.50 -7.61 -0.93
N ASP A 112 16.47 -8.39 -0.57
CA ASP A 112 16.39 -9.05 0.74
C ASP A 112 17.49 -10.08 0.97
N ALA A 113 17.88 -10.83 -0.05
CA ALA A 113 18.87 -11.89 0.06
C ALA A 113 20.28 -11.34 0.18
N THR A 114 20.64 -10.42 -0.69
CA THR A 114 22.02 -9.96 -0.90
C THR A 114 22.35 -8.63 -0.24
N ARG A 115 21.34 -7.91 0.27
CA ARG A 115 21.48 -6.54 0.81
C ARG A 115 21.92 -5.51 -0.25
N TYR A 116 22.00 -5.92 -1.51
CA TYR A 116 22.36 -5.03 -2.60
C TYR A 116 21.28 -3.97 -2.81
N VAL A 117 21.69 -2.70 -2.91
CA VAL A 117 20.81 -1.60 -3.23
C VAL A 117 20.66 -1.52 -4.76
N LEU A 118 19.48 -1.87 -5.25
CA LEU A 118 19.17 -1.94 -6.66
C LEU A 118 18.98 -0.55 -7.25
N HIS A 119 18.33 0.33 -6.48
CA HIS A 119 18.18 1.74 -6.80
C HIS A 119 18.20 2.54 -5.49
N GLY A 120 18.79 3.70 -5.54
CA GLY A 120 18.77 4.66 -4.44
C GLY A 120 19.06 6.06 -4.96
N GLU A 121 18.13 6.98 -4.73
CA GLU A 121 18.21 8.35 -5.24
C GLU A 121 17.45 9.31 -4.35
N PHE A 122 17.95 10.56 -4.23
CA PHE A 122 17.25 11.65 -3.57
C PHE A 122 16.35 12.37 -4.54
N TYR A 123 15.12 12.65 -4.12
CA TYR A 123 14.08 13.32 -4.88
C TYR A 123 13.63 14.63 -4.20
N PRO A 124 13.16 15.63 -4.97
CA PRO A 124 12.78 16.92 -4.41
C PRO A 124 11.34 16.97 -3.88
N THR A 125 10.58 15.89 -4.01
CA THR A 125 9.17 15.79 -3.60
C THR A 125 8.91 14.52 -2.82
N LEU A 126 7.81 14.49 -2.04
CA LEU A 126 7.32 13.31 -1.34
C LEU A 126 5.96 12.90 -1.91
N ASP A 127 5.93 12.47 -3.14
CA ASP A 127 4.75 11.96 -3.82
C ASP A 127 4.93 10.50 -4.28
N SER A 128 3.96 9.90 -4.93
CA SER A 128 4.05 8.53 -5.42
C SER A 128 5.03 8.36 -6.58
N ARG A 129 5.24 9.42 -7.38
CA ARG A 129 6.08 9.37 -8.60
C ARG A 129 7.52 9.02 -8.29
N ILE A 130 8.03 9.42 -7.13
CA ILE A 130 9.41 9.06 -6.72
C ILE A 130 9.58 7.56 -6.49
N VAL A 131 8.55 6.90 -5.96
CA VAL A 131 8.56 5.44 -5.76
C VAL A 131 8.38 4.72 -7.09
N GLU A 132 7.50 5.26 -7.94
CA GLU A 132 7.23 4.74 -9.28
C GLU A 132 8.49 4.79 -10.15
N ASP A 133 9.18 5.93 -10.15
CA ASP A 133 10.44 6.10 -10.86
C ASP A 133 11.55 5.18 -10.34
N ALA A 134 11.75 5.16 -9.02
CA ALA A 134 12.74 4.27 -8.39
C ALA A 134 12.48 2.79 -8.71
N PHE A 135 11.21 2.36 -8.69
CA PHE A 135 10.83 0.99 -9.01
C PHE A 135 11.06 0.68 -10.49
N ARG A 136 10.69 1.59 -11.40
CA ARG A 136 10.94 1.46 -12.84
C ARG A 136 12.43 1.29 -13.13
N GLN A 137 13.28 2.16 -12.59
CA GLN A 137 14.72 2.09 -12.81
C GLN A 137 15.34 0.80 -12.25
N ALA A 138 14.89 0.33 -11.09
CA ALA A 138 15.33 -0.94 -10.53
C ALA A 138 14.94 -2.13 -11.42
N VAL A 139 13.68 -2.18 -11.90
CA VAL A 139 13.19 -3.26 -12.77
C VAL A 139 13.91 -3.27 -14.13
N GLN A 140 14.10 -2.10 -14.74
CA GLN A 140 14.83 -1.98 -16.01
C GLN A 140 16.25 -2.51 -15.92
N LYS A 141 16.92 -2.24 -14.80
CA LYS A 141 18.35 -2.59 -14.63
C LYS A 141 18.58 -4.02 -14.16
N TYR A 142 17.70 -4.55 -13.33
CA TYR A 142 17.91 -5.84 -12.64
C TYR A 142 16.81 -6.88 -12.90
N GLY A 143 15.87 -6.58 -13.80
CA GLY A 143 14.70 -7.43 -14.05
C GLY A 143 13.64 -7.35 -12.96
N ALA A 144 12.49 -7.98 -13.19
CA ALA A 144 11.39 -7.97 -12.25
C ALA A 144 11.59 -8.95 -11.08
N PRO A 145 11.33 -8.56 -9.82
CA PRO A 145 11.41 -9.45 -8.67
C PRO A 145 10.19 -10.41 -8.60
N GLU A 146 10.31 -11.47 -7.81
CA GLU A 146 9.17 -12.34 -7.50
C GLU A 146 8.14 -11.64 -6.57
N ALA A 147 8.66 -10.82 -5.64
CA ALA A 147 7.83 -10.06 -4.71
C ALA A 147 8.48 -8.74 -4.32
N VAL A 148 7.64 -7.77 -3.97
CA VAL A 148 8.05 -6.51 -3.35
C VAL A 148 7.36 -6.37 -2.00
N TYR A 149 8.06 -5.79 -1.04
CA TYR A 149 7.57 -5.55 0.31
C TYR A 149 7.71 -4.06 0.65
N PHE A 150 6.57 -3.38 0.74
CA PHE A 150 6.49 -1.96 0.99
C PHE A 150 5.79 -1.64 2.30
N ASP A 151 5.94 -0.43 2.78
CA ASP A 151 5.14 0.05 3.89
C ASP A 151 3.71 0.42 3.46
N ASN A 152 2.89 0.80 4.46
CA ASN A 152 1.52 1.26 4.21
C ASN A 152 1.45 2.75 3.85
N GLY A 153 2.57 3.40 3.55
CA GLY A 153 2.62 4.81 3.15
C GLY A 153 1.80 5.07 1.89
N LYS A 154 1.19 6.26 1.82
CA LYS A 154 0.36 6.67 0.66
C LYS A 154 1.14 6.60 -0.66
N GLN A 155 2.45 6.83 -0.62
CA GLN A 155 3.35 6.81 -1.76
C GLN A 155 3.46 5.42 -2.40
N TYR A 156 3.31 4.35 -1.60
CA TYR A 156 3.38 2.97 -2.07
C TYR A 156 2.00 2.38 -2.41
N ARG A 157 0.92 2.87 -1.76
CA ARG A 157 -0.45 2.35 -1.96
C ARG A 157 -1.17 3.05 -3.09
N THR A 158 -0.64 2.93 -4.30
CA THR A 158 -1.24 3.50 -5.50
C THR A 158 -1.87 2.41 -6.37
N LYS A 159 -2.89 2.78 -7.15
CA LYS A 159 -3.45 1.88 -8.18
C LYS A 159 -2.40 1.50 -9.20
N TRP A 160 -1.54 2.45 -9.55
CA TRP A 160 -0.43 2.24 -10.47
C TRP A 160 0.48 1.10 -9.98
N MET A 161 0.94 1.14 -8.72
CA MET A 161 1.81 0.10 -8.17
C MET A 161 1.16 -1.29 -8.22
N GLY A 162 -0.14 -1.38 -7.90
CA GLY A 162 -0.90 -2.64 -8.00
C GLY A 162 -0.96 -3.17 -9.43
N ARG A 163 -1.29 -2.31 -10.40
CA ARG A 163 -1.36 -2.65 -11.82
C ARG A 163 0.01 -3.06 -12.37
N THR A 164 1.03 -2.25 -12.11
CA THR A 164 2.41 -2.52 -12.56
C THR A 164 2.91 -3.86 -12.02
N CYS A 165 2.79 -4.10 -10.72
CA CYS A 165 3.19 -5.38 -10.13
C CYS A 165 2.42 -6.57 -10.73
N SER A 166 1.12 -6.42 -10.98
CA SER A 166 0.30 -7.46 -11.63
C SER A 166 0.78 -7.77 -13.06
N LYS A 167 1.02 -6.74 -13.88
CA LYS A 167 1.53 -6.91 -15.25
C LYS A 167 2.93 -7.52 -15.28
N LEU A 168 3.79 -7.12 -14.34
CA LEU A 168 5.13 -7.70 -14.21
C LEU A 168 5.12 -9.11 -13.59
N GLY A 169 3.98 -9.66 -13.17
CA GLY A 169 3.91 -10.92 -12.44
C GLY A 169 4.70 -10.89 -11.13
N THR A 170 4.74 -9.74 -10.46
CA THR A 170 5.41 -9.50 -9.19
C THR A 170 4.38 -9.45 -8.07
N ARG A 171 4.58 -10.23 -7.01
CA ARG A 171 3.69 -10.23 -5.86
C ARG A 171 3.90 -8.99 -5.00
N LEU A 172 2.88 -8.15 -4.88
CA LEU A 172 2.88 -6.97 -4.03
C LEU A 172 2.47 -7.34 -2.60
N VAL A 173 3.32 -7.02 -1.63
CA VAL A 173 3.09 -7.29 -0.20
C VAL A 173 3.28 -6.00 0.59
N TYR A 174 2.32 -5.68 1.43
CA TYR A 174 2.42 -4.55 2.35
C TYR A 174 2.72 -4.99 3.78
N ALA A 175 3.46 -4.17 4.51
CA ALA A 175 3.74 -4.39 5.92
C ALA A 175 2.43 -4.50 6.72
N LYS A 176 2.34 -5.52 7.59
CA LYS A 176 1.23 -5.56 8.55
C LYS A 176 1.40 -4.41 9.53
N PRO A 177 0.30 -3.71 9.91
CA PRO A 177 0.38 -2.73 10.98
C PRO A 177 1.04 -3.32 12.23
N PHE A 178 1.90 -2.56 12.89
CA PHE A 178 2.60 -2.95 14.12
C PHE A 178 3.53 -4.18 14.03
N SER A 179 4.05 -4.51 12.84
CA SER A 179 5.05 -5.59 12.65
C SER A 179 6.41 -5.03 12.22
N PRO A 180 7.18 -4.42 13.14
CA PRO A 180 8.46 -3.77 12.81
C PRO A 180 9.55 -4.76 12.36
N GLU A 181 9.41 -6.03 12.71
CA GLU A 181 10.46 -7.05 12.50
C GLU A 181 10.71 -7.35 11.01
N SER A 182 9.71 -7.13 10.18
CA SER A 182 9.79 -7.39 8.73
C SER A 182 10.65 -6.38 7.98
N LYS A 183 10.90 -5.18 8.54
CA LYS A 183 11.66 -4.08 7.94
C LYS A 183 13.10 -3.92 8.45
N GLY A 184 13.53 -4.75 9.38
CA GLY A 184 14.83 -4.59 10.06
C GLY A 184 16.05 -4.45 9.13
N LYS A 185 15.96 -4.91 7.88
CA LYS A 185 17.03 -4.81 6.87
C LYS A 185 17.13 -3.40 6.29
N VAL A 186 15.99 -2.84 5.87
CA VAL A 186 15.91 -1.47 5.36
C VAL A 186 16.17 -0.46 6.48
N GLU A 187 15.68 -0.72 7.68
CA GLU A 187 15.97 0.12 8.86
C GLU A 187 17.47 0.14 9.20
N LYS A 188 18.16 -1.01 9.08
CA LYS A 188 19.61 -1.05 9.26
C LYS A 188 20.34 -0.24 8.19
N PHE A 189 19.89 -0.33 6.94
CA PHE A 189 20.42 0.50 5.85
C PHE A 189 20.17 1.99 6.14
N ASN A 190 18.95 2.37 6.54
CA ASN A 190 18.62 3.75 6.86
C ASN A 190 19.46 4.35 7.98
N ARG A 191 19.91 3.53 8.97
CA ARG A 191 20.89 3.99 9.98
C ARG A 191 22.27 4.26 9.38
N LEU A 192 22.68 3.51 8.36
CA LEU A 192 23.93 3.80 7.65
C LEU A 192 23.82 5.09 6.84
N ILE A 193 22.65 5.39 6.30
CA ILE A 193 22.38 6.67 5.64
C ILE A 193 22.52 7.86 6.61
N ASP A 194 22.20 7.69 7.90
CA ASP A 194 22.43 8.77 8.89
C ASP A 194 23.92 9.16 8.97
N SER A 195 24.84 8.19 8.86
CA SER A 195 26.27 8.47 8.78
C SER A 195 26.64 9.23 7.49
N PHE A 196 26.09 8.83 6.33
CA PHE A 196 26.26 9.58 5.08
C PHE A 196 25.74 11.03 5.20
N LEU A 197 24.57 11.23 5.79
CA LEU A 197 23.98 12.56 5.97
C LEU A 197 24.85 13.43 6.92
N GLY A 198 25.55 12.81 7.86
CA GLY A 198 26.57 13.49 8.67
C GLY A 198 27.68 14.09 7.80
N GLU A 199 28.25 13.32 6.88
CA GLU A 199 29.26 13.77 5.92
C GLU A 199 28.71 14.84 4.97
N VAL A 200 27.50 14.66 4.45
CA VAL A 200 26.81 15.66 3.61
C VAL A 200 26.67 17.00 4.31
N SER A 201 26.49 17.00 5.62
CA SER A 201 26.38 18.22 6.42
C SER A 201 27.67 19.06 6.42
N LEU A 202 28.83 18.42 6.21
CA LEU A 202 30.14 19.06 6.05
C LEU A 202 30.35 19.56 4.62
N GLU A 203 29.98 18.75 3.62
CA GLU A 203 30.13 19.07 2.19
C GLU A 203 29.16 20.15 1.69
N LYS A 204 27.98 20.26 2.30
CA LYS A 204 26.94 21.26 2.03
C LYS A 204 26.59 21.38 0.53
N PRO A 205 26.19 20.30 -0.15
CA PRO A 205 25.82 20.37 -1.56
C PRO A 205 24.67 21.37 -1.76
N LYS A 206 24.76 22.16 -2.83
CA LYS A 206 23.77 23.20 -3.16
C LYS A 206 22.70 22.72 -4.14
N THR A 207 22.94 21.63 -4.85
CA THR A 207 22.02 21.08 -5.86
C THR A 207 21.68 19.63 -5.55
N LEU A 208 20.56 19.16 -6.09
CA LEU A 208 20.10 17.79 -5.93
C LEU A 208 21.01 16.81 -6.69
N GLU A 209 21.47 17.22 -7.87
CA GLU A 209 22.39 16.43 -8.69
C GLU A 209 23.69 16.15 -7.94
N ARG A 210 24.26 17.19 -7.30
CA ARG A 210 25.49 17.03 -6.53
C ARG A 210 25.29 16.13 -5.31
N LEU A 211 24.15 16.22 -4.64
CA LEU A 211 23.83 15.31 -3.54
C LEU A 211 23.72 13.86 -4.04
N ASN A 212 23.08 13.63 -5.18
CA ASN A 212 22.94 12.29 -5.76
C ASN A 212 24.29 11.73 -6.23
N GLU A 213 25.16 12.53 -6.82
CA GLU A 213 26.52 12.11 -7.16
C GLU A 213 27.30 11.63 -5.91
N LEU A 214 27.29 12.43 -4.84
CA LEU A 214 27.95 12.07 -3.56
C LEU A 214 27.34 10.79 -2.98
N PHE A 215 26.02 10.65 -3.08
CA PHE A 215 25.33 9.45 -2.61
C PHE A 215 25.73 8.20 -3.42
N GLN A 216 25.82 8.28 -4.74
CA GLN A 216 26.21 7.14 -5.57
C GLN A 216 27.66 6.71 -5.29
N VAL A 217 28.56 7.66 -5.09
CA VAL A 217 29.95 7.36 -4.67
C VAL A 217 29.96 6.66 -3.32
N TRP A 218 29.29 7.23 -2.31
CA TRP A 218 29.22 6.65 -0.99
C TRP A 218 28.54 5.26 -1.01
N LEU A 219 27.43 5.12 -1.74
CA LEU A 219 26.69 3.87 -1.87
C LEU A 219 27.60 2.76 -2.45
N THR A 220 28.37 3.11 -3.47
CA THR A 220 29.29 2.15 -4.11
C THR A 220 30.44 1.79 -3.19
N GLU A 221 31.24 2.78 -2.77
CA GLU A 221 32.50 2.56 -2.09
C GLU A 221 32.34 2.24 -0.59
N CYS A 222 31.35 2.87 0.06
CA CYS A 222 31.18 2.73 1.51
C CYS A 222 30.15 1.68 1.92
N TYR A 223 29.35 1.17 0.98
CA TYR A 223 28.33 0.17 1.30
C TYR A 223 28.39 -1.06 0.40
N GLN A 224 28.27 -0.91 -0.93
CA GLN A 224 28.07 -2.04 -1.83
C GLN A 224 29.33 -2.91 -2.01
N GLU A 225 30.52 -2.32 -1.95
CA GLU A 225 31.80 -3.03 -2.06
C GLU A 225 32.34 -3.50 -0.72
N LYS A 226 31.83 -2.98 0.41
CA LYS A 226 32.29 -3.39 1.73
C LYS A 226 31.66 -4.72 2.19
N PRO A 227 32.41 -5.58 2.88
CA PRO A 227 31.88 -6.79 3.50
C PRO A 227 30.72 -6.46 4.45
N HIS A 228 29.64 -7.22 4.35
CA HIS A 228 28.43 -7.01 5.14
C HIS A 228 28.24 -8.14 6.16
N SER A 229 28.21 -7.81 7.46
CA SER A 229 28.13 -8.75 8.58
C SER A 229 27.03 -9.82 8.51
N ALA A 230 25.95 -9.58 7.76
CA ALA A 230 24.88 -10.55 7.58
C ALA A 230 25.10 -11.52 6.41
N LEU A 231 26.11 -11.30 5.57
CA LEU A 231 26.46 -12.13 4.41
C LEU A 231 27.69 -12.98 4.64
N GLY A 232 28.52 -12.63 5.63
CA GLY A 232 29.76 -13.26 5.96
C GLY A 232 30.93 -12.26 6.00
N GLU A 233 32.07 -12.68 6.56
CA GLU A 233 33.17 -11.78 6.86
C GLU A 233 33.84 -11.12 5.63
N LYS A 234 33.71 -11.73 4.45
CA LYS A 234 34.38 -11.26 3.21
C LYS A 234 33.43 -11.00 2.06
N ILE A 235 32.11 -11.09 2.28
CA ILE A 235 31.13 -10.99 1.22
C ILE A 235 30.49 -9.59 1.24
N SER A 236 30.69 -8.85 0.14
CA SER A 236 30.02 -7.57 -0.06
C SER A 236 28.63 -7.75 -0.69
N PRO A 237 27.70 -6.80 -0.53
CA PRO A 237 26.39 -6.83 -1.20
C PRO A 237 26.50 -7.01 -2.71
N ARG A 238 27.45 -6.33 -3.35
CA ARG A 238 27.69 -6.46 -4.80
C ARG A 238 28.18 -7.84 -5.18
N SER A 239 29.14 -8.40 -4.44
CA SER A 239 29.65 -9.75 -4.72
C SER A 239 28.57 -10.81 -4.52
N ALA A 240 27.76 -10.69 -3.44
CA ALA A 240 26.62 -11.58 -3.18
C ALA A 240 25.58 -11.53 -4.30
N PHE A 241 25.23 -10.33 -4.80
CA PHE A 241 24.27 -10.17 -5.88
C PHE A 241 24.79 -10.74 -7.21
N ARG A 242 26.07 -10.54 -7.53
CA ARG A 242 26.66 -11.00 -8.78
C ARG A 242 26.91 -12.50 -8.80
N SER A 243 27.32 -13.08 -7.66
CA SER A 243 27.62 -14.53 -7.56
C SER A 243 26.41 -15.42 -7.45
N ASP A 244 25.21 -14.86 -7.20
CA ASP A 244 23.97 -15.63 -7.12
C ASP A 244 23.63 -16.22 -8.50
N ARG A 245 23.38 -17.54 -8.53
CA ARG A 245 23.13 -18.29 -9.77
C ARG A 245 21.69 -18.17 -10.27
N LYS A 246 20.78 -17.58 -9.49
CA LYS A 246 19.41 -17.40 -9.93
C LYS A 246 19.36 -16.44 -11.12
N ALA A 247 18.71 -16.87 -12.23
CA ALA A 247 18.53 -16.06 -13.40
C ALA A 247 17.73 -14.79 -13.08
N LEU A 248 18.11 -13.66 -13.66
CA LEU A 248 17.33 -12.43 -13.63
C LEU A 248 16.17 -12.55 -14.60
N ARG A 249 14.98 -12.17 -14.17
CA ARG A 249 13.77 -12.20 -14.99
C ARG A 249 13.57 -10.85 -15.67
N PHE A 250 14.17 -10.68 -16.84
CA PHE A 250 13.90 -9.53 -17.68
C PHE A 250 12.55 -9.71 -18.38
N ILE A 251 11.83 -8.62 -18.52
CA ILE A 251 10.50 -8.56 -19.15
C ILE A 251 10.68 -8.02 -20.57
N GLU A 252 9.90 -8.53 -21.51
CA GLU A 252 9.87 -8.03 -22.87
C GLU A 252 9.60 -6.52 -22.92
N PRO A 253 10.31 -5.76 -23.77
CA PRO A 253 10.24 -4.29 -23.78
C PRO A 253 8.83 -3.72 -23.89
N ASP A 254 7.97 -4.29 -24.74
CA ASP A 254 6.59 -3.84 -24.93
C ASP A 254 5.74 -4.07 -23.68
N THR A 255 5.88 -5.24 -23.06
CA THR A 255 5.21 -5.56 -21.80
C THR A 255 5.72 -4.67 -20.66
N LEU A 256 7.02 -4.38 -20.67
CA LEU A 256 7.63 -3.49 -19.68
C LEU A 256 7.11 -2.06 -19.83
N ALA A 257 7.08 -1.53 -21.06
CA ALA A 257 6.55 -0.22 -21.36
C ALA A 257 5.08 -0.11 -20.91
N ASP A 258 4.23 -1.06 -21.32
CA ASP A 258 2.81 -1.09 -20.92
C ASP A 258 2.61 -1.24 -19.40
N ALA A 259 3.47 -1.97 -18.71
CA ALA A 259 3.38 -2.13 -17.26
C ALA A 259 3.61 -0.81 -16.50
N PHE A 260 4.41 0.10 -17.07
CA PHE A 260 4.75 1.38 -16.44
C PHE A 260 3.87 2.56 -16.87
N LEU A 261 2.88 2.34 -17.72
CA LEU A 261 1.89 3.36 -18.05
C LEU A 261 1.04 3.72 -16.81
N HIS A 262 0.71 4.98 -16.70
CA HIS A 262 -0.18 5.46 -15.66
C HIS A 262 -1.64 5.13 -15.98
N CYS A 263 -2.46 4.99 -14.95
CA CYS A 263 -3.88 4.72 -15.09
C CYS A 263 -4.68 5.61 -14.13
N GLU A 264 -5.62 6.37 -14.68
CA GLU A 264 -6.54 7.19 -13.90
C GLU A 264 -7.97 6.99 -14.35
N THR A 265 -8.89 6.95 -13.39
CA THR A 265 -10.32 6.86 -13.69
C THR A 265 -10.87 8.25 -14.00
N ARG A 266 -11.53 8.43 -15.13
CA ARG A 266 -12.23 9.65 -15.52
C ARG A 266 -13.69 9.36 -15.87
N LYS A 267 -14.57 10.35 -15.63
CA LYS A 267 -15.97 10.27 -16.03
C LYS A 267 -16.15 10.93 -17.40
N VAL A 268 -16.83 10.23 -18.30
CA VAL A 268 -17.15 10.77 -19.62
C VAL A 268 -18.31 11.77 -19.50
N ASP A 269 -18.13 12.94 -20.08
CA ASP A 269 -19.11 14.03 -20.06
C ASP A 269 -20.24 13.82 -21.08
N LYS A 270 -21.20 14.78 -21.14
CA LYS A 270 -22.35 14.72 -22.05
C LYS A 270 -21.99 14.84 -23.54
N SER A 271 -20.76 15.27 -23.84
CA SER A 271 -20.25 15.35 -25.21
C SER A 271 -19.47 14.11 -25.65
N GLY A 272 -19.38 13.09 -24.79
CA GLY A 272 -18.59 11.89 -25.06
C GLY A 272 -17.09 12.09 -24.83
N CYS A 273 -16.69 13.14 -24.11
CA CYS A 273 -15.32 13.50 -23.85
C CYS A 273 -14.94 13.33 -22.37
N ILE A 274 -13.63 13.19 -22.12
CA ILE A 274 -13.07 13.30 -20.79
C ILE A 274 -12.20 14.56 -20.68
N SER A 275 -12.16 15.17 -19.51
CA SER A 275 -11.18 16.20 -19.16
C SER A 275 -9.98 15.54 -18.49
N PHE A 276 -8.79 15.73 -19.06
CA PHE A 276 -7.54 15.17 -18.56
C PHE A 276 -6.39 16.19 -18.77
N MET A 277 -5.70 16.56 -17.69
CA MET A 277 -4.60 17.55 -17.70
C MET A 277 -4.95 18.83 -18.47
N ASP A 278 -6.06 19.46 -18.11
CA ASP A 278 -6.60 20.70 -18.70
C ASP A 278 -6.93 20.64 -20.20
N GLN A 279 -6.98 19.42 -20.76
CA GLN A 279 -7.39 19.18 -22.14
C GLN A 279 -8.59 18.24 -22.21
N LYS A 280 -9.34 18.29 -23.33
CA LYS A 280 -10.43 17.37 -23.59
C LYS A 280 -10.02 16.34 -24.63
N TYR A 281 -10.43 15.09 -24.41
CA TYR A 281 -10.19 13.97 -25.30
C TYR A 281 -11.52 13.28 -25.64
N GLU A 282 -11.70 12.93 -26.90
CA GLU A 282 -12.88 12.21 -27.37
C GLU A 282 -12.76 10.72 -27.03
N VAL A 283 -13.72 10.21 -26.26
CA VAL A 283 -13.80 8.80 -25.84
C VAL A 283 -14.87 8.07 -26.62
N GLY A 284 -16.01 8.74 -26.87
CA GLY A 284 -17.13 8.22 -27.62
C GLY A 284 -18.45 8.38 -26.89
N LEU A 285 -19.53 8.53 -27.68
CA LEU A 285 -20.88 8.77 -27.16
C LEU A 285 -21.45 7.57 -26.39
N ALA A 286 -20.99 6.36 -26.68
CA ALA A 286 -21.40 5.12 -26.01
C ALA A 286 -21.10 5.12 -24.51
N PHE A 287 -20.12 5.92 -24.06
CA PHE A 287 -19.62 5.91 -22.70
C PHE A 287 -20.07 7.13 -21.89
N ILE A 288 -21.01 7.93 -22.38
CA ILE A 288 -21.53 9.12 -21.68
C ILE A 288 -22.01 8.74 -20.28
N GLY A 289 -21.50 9.45 -19.27
CA GLY A 289 -21.83 9.24 -17.87
C GLY A 289 -21.09 8.06 -17.20
N GLN A 290 -20.42 7.22 -17.96
CA GLN A 290 -19.64 6.11 -17.45
C GLN A 290 -18.27 6.57 -16.92
N LYS A 291 -17.66 5.75 -16.06
CA LYS A 291 -16.28 5.92 -15.62
C LYS A 291 -15.40 5.00 -16.43
N VAL A 292 -14.44 5.57 -17.13
CA VAL A 292 -13.47 4.85 -17.94
C VAL A 292 -12.08 4.94 -17.30
N GLU A 293 -11.22 3.98 -17.54
CA GLU A 293 -9.83 4.03 -17.15
C GLU A 293 -9.00 4.63 -18.29
N VAL A 294 -8.27 5.68 -17.98
CA VAL A 294 -7.39 6.40 -18.89
C VAL A 294 -5.97 5.95 -18.62
N ILE A 295 -5.37 5.32 -19.63
CA ILE A 295 -3.99 4.86 -19.60
C ILE A 295 -3.15 5.82 -20.41
N TYR A 296 -2.07 6.29 -19.84
CA TYR A 296 -1.22 7.30 -20.45
C TYR A 296 0.24 7.18 -20.04
N ASP A 297 1.12 7.66 -20.90
CA ASP A 297 2.51 7.94 -20.54
C ASP A 297 2.61 9.39 -20.07
N PRO A 298 3.14 9.66 -18.87
CA PRO A 298 3.35 11.05 -18.41
C PRO A 298 4.30 11.86 -19.31
N ALA A 299 5.14 11.20 -20.08
CA ALA A 299 6.06 11.85 -21.02
C ALA A 299 5.41 12.15 -22.38
N ASP A 300 4.32 11.44 -22.74
CA ASP A 300 3.58 11.61 -23.99
C ASP A 300 2.08 11.61 -23.73
N LEU A 301 1.47 12.78 -23.83
CA LEU A 301 0.04 13.02 -23.60
C LEU A 301 -0.74 13.25 -24.90
N GLU A 302 -0.15 13.01 -26.07
CA GLU A 302 -0.86 13.21 -27.32
C GLU A 302 -1.93 12.15 -27.54
N GLU A 303 -1.63 10.91 -27.19
CA GLU A 303 -2.56 9.78 -27.28
C GLU A 303 -2.82 9.17 -25.91
N LEU A 304 -4.10 9.08 -25.54
CA LEU A 304 -4.54 8.35 -24.37
C LEU A 304 -5.16 7.02 -24.81
N THR A 305 -4.87 5.96 -24.06
CA THR A 305 -5.57 4.68 -24.24
C THR A 305 -6.69 4.59 -23.20
N ILE A 306 -7.89 4.25 -23.67
CA ILE A 306 -9.07 4.09 -22.83
C ILE A 306 -9.34 2.60 -22.65
N GLU A 307 -9.52 2.18 -21.41
CA GLU A 307 -10.00 0.85 -21.05
C GLU A 307 -11.37 0.93 -20.37
N PHE A 308 -12.27 0.05 -20.80
CA PHE A 308 -13.58 -0.11 -20.19
C PHE A 308 -13.96 -1.59 -20.20
N GLU A 309 -14.58 -2.06 -19.12
CA GLU A 309 -14.93 -3.46 -18.94
C GLU A 309 -15.85 -3.96 -20.07
N GLY A 310 -15.47 -5.06 -20.71
CA GLY A 310 -16.19 -5.66 -21.82
C GLY A 310 -15.87 -5.08 -23.21
N TYR A 311 -14.94 -4.15 -23.31
CA TYR A 311 -14.50 -3.54 -24.58
C TYR A 311 -12.99 -3.72 -24.77
N SER A 312 -12.57 -3.85 -26.03
CA SER A 312 -11.14 -3.79 -26.36
C SER A 312 -10.61 -2.37 -26.11
N PRO A 313 -9.39 -2.22 -25.59
CA PRO A 313 -8.79 -0.89 -25.40
C PRO A 313 -8.74 -0.11 -26.72
N TRP A 314 -9.01 1.20 -26.66
CA TRP A 314 -8.97 2.09 -27.83
C TRP A 314 -8.27 3.41 -27.51
N LYS A 315 -7.83 4.11 -28.55
CA LYS A 315 -7.14 5.39 -28.43
C LYS A 315 -8.14 6.54 -28.43
N ALA A 316 -7.99 7.46 -27.48
CA ALA A 316 -8.70 8.72 -27.44
C ALA A 316 -7.80 9.84 -27.94
N HIS A 317 -8.32 10.68 -28.82
CA HIS A 317 -7.61 11.81 -29.41
C HIS A 317 -8.04 13.12 -28.78
N LYS A 318 -7.16 14.12 -28.82
CA LYS A 318 -7.50 15.46 -28.35
C LYS A 318 -8.70 15.99 -29.14
N LEU A 319 -9.64 16.62 -28.42
CA LEU A 319 -10.79 17.27 -29.05
C LEU A 319 -10.32 18.45 -29.91
N GLU A 320 -10.49 18.34 -31.20
CA GLU A 320 -10.27 19.46 -32.14
C GLU A 320 -11.58 20.23 -32.33
N ILE A 321 -11.57 21.51 -32.02
CA ILE A 321 -12.72 22.39 -32.24
C ILE A 321 -12.53 23.04 -33.60
N GLY A 322 -13.21 22.52 -34.62
CA GLY A 322 -13.22 23.12 -35.96
C GLY A 322 -14.21 24.31 -36.05
N GLU A 323 -14.06 25.13 -37.10
CA GLU A 323 -14.97 26.28 -37.38
C GLU A 323 -16.43 25.87 -37.62
N ARG A 324 -16.68 24.64 -37.99
CA ARG A 324 -18.03 24.07 -38.18
C ARG A 324 -18.22 22.83 -37.35
N SER A 325 -19.35 22.76 -36.65
CA SER A 325 -19.73 21.50 -35.98
C SER A 325 -20.02 20.44 -37.02
N GLY A 326 -19.26 19.34 -37.01
CA GLY A 326 -19.54 18.17 -37.83
C GLY A 326 -20.92 17.55 -37.47
N LYS A 327 -21.43 16.70 -38.36
CA LYS A 327 -22.64 15.93 -38.05
C LYS A 327 -22.38 15.07 -36.83
N ARG A 328 -23.30 15.14 -35.86
CA ARG A 328 -23.22 14.31 -34.65
C ARG A 328 -23.20 12.84 -35.09
N PRO A 329 -22.22 12.03 -34.70
CA PRO A 329 -22.23 10.61 -35.05
C PRO A 329 -23.53 9.96 -34.48
N PRO A 330 -24.11 8.98 -35.19
CA PRO A 330 -25.31 8.30 -34.70
C PRO A 330 -24.99 7.58 -33.40
N LEU A 331 -25.95 7.53 -32.48
CA LEU A 331 -25.84 6.71 -31.31
C LEU A 331 -25.61 5.23 -31.72
N PRO A 332 -24.71 4.50 -31.06
CA PRO A 332 -24.56 3.06 -31.27
C PRO A 332 -25.92 2.34 -31.13
N ASP A 333 -26.16 1.28 -31.90
CA ASP A 333 -27.46 0.60 -31.97
C ASP A 333 -28.00 0.15 -30.61
N HIS A 334 -27.13 -0.26 -29.70
CA HIS A 334 -27.52 -0.69 -28.34
C HIS A 334 -27.97 0.48 -27.43
N LEU A 335 -27.68 1.73 -27.78
CA LEU A 335 -28.08 2.94 -27.06
C LEU A 335 -29.24 3.70 -27.77
N GLN A 336 -29.63 3.28 -28.97
CA GLN A 336 -30.74 3.86 -29.65
C GLN A 336 -32.04 3.58 -28.86
N PRO A 337 -32.84 4.60 -28.56
CA PRO A 337 -34.09 4.39 -27.86
C PRO A 337 -35.02 3.55 -28.74
N GLN A 338 -35.36 2.35 -28.31
CA GLN A 338 -36.37 1.53 -28.97
C GLN A 338 -37.71 2.21 -28.80
N LYS A 339 -38.46 2.37 -29.92
CA LYS A 339 -39.84 2.84 -29.87
C LYS A 339 -40.68 1.78 -29.14
N ALA A 340 -41.18 2.16 -28.01
CA ALA A 340 -42.06 1.29 -27.25
C ALA A 340 -43.49 1.41 -27.80
N ASP A 341 -44.09 0.33 -28.29
CA ASP A 341 -45.44 0.28 -28.79
C ASP A 341 -46.48 0.40 -27.67
N SER A 342 -46.09 0.16 -26.44
CA SER A 342 -46.98 0.27 -25.27
C SER A 342 -46.20 0.41 -23.96
N SER A 343 -46.82 1.01 -22.96
CA SER A 343 -46.22 1.11 -21.61
C SER A 343 -46.27 -0.23 -20.88
N ARG A 344 -45.11 -0.86 -20.70
CA ARG A 344 -44.97 -2.07 -19.87
C ARG A 344 -45.39 -1.81 -18.43
N LEU A 345 -45.12 -0.61 -17.90
CA LEU A 345 -45.50 -0.23 -16.54
C LEU A 345 -47.01 -0.21 -16.37
N LEU A 346 -47.77 0.41 -17.31
CA LEU A 346 -49.24 0.49 -17.24
C LEU A 346 -49.86 -0.89 -17.41
N LYS A 347 -49.35 -1.74 -18.32
CA LYS A 347 -49.84 -3.11 -18.46
C LYS A 347 -49.65 -3.93 -17.19
N ALA A 348 -48.49 -3.85 -16.57
CA ALA A 348 -48.21 -4.54 -15.30
C ALA A 348 -49.07 -3.97 -14.16
N ALA A 349 -49.30 -2.67 -14.13
CA ALA A 349 -50.17 -2.03 -13.15
C ALA A 349 -51.64 -2.44 -13.33
N GLU A 350 -52.14 -2.54 -14.59
CA GLU A 350 -53.48 -3.05 -14.88
C GLU A 350 -53.67 -4.49 -14.43
N GLN A 351 -52.72 -5.38 -14.72
CA GLN A 351 -52.79 -6.75 -14.25
C GLN A 351 -52.85 -6.84 -12.71
N LYS A 352 -51.96 -6.10 -12.04
CA LYS A 352 -51.95 -6.07 -10.58
C LYS A 352 -53.22 -5.45 -9.98
N TYR A 353 -53.82 -4.49 -10.67
CA TYR A 353 -55.09 -3.91 -10.25
C TYR A 353 -56.23 -4.91 -10.43
N GLN A 354 -56.30 -5.65 -11.56
CA GLN A 354 -57.30 -6.69 -11.81
C GLN A 354 -57.19 -7.84 -10.80
N GLU A 355 -55.97 -8.32 -10.48
CA GLU A 355 -55.73 -9.30 -9.45
C GLU A 355 -56.31 -8.86 -8.09
N ARG A 356 -56.03 -7.62 -7.67
CA ARG A 356 -56.59 -7.07 -6.43
C ARG A 356 -58.11 -6.93 -6.45
N GLN A 357 -58.69 -6.59 -7.60
CA GLN A 357 -60.13 -6.53 -7.75
C GLN A 357 -60.79 -7.92 -7.65
N MET A 358 -60.16 -8.95 -8.24
CA MET A 358 -60.62 -10.34 -8.11
C MET A 358 -60.55 -10.83 -6.68
N GLU A 359 -59.50 -10.51 -5.94
CA GLU A 359 -59.36 -10.82 -4.52
C GLU A 359 -60.40 -10.11 -3.64
N GLN A 360 -60.84 -8.90 -4.04
CA GLN A 360 -61.81 -8.09 -3.27
C GLN A 360 -63.26 -8.31 -3.68
N THR A 361 -63.50 -9.08 -4.74
CA THR A 361 -64.89 -9.35 -5.18
C THR A 361 -65.51 -10.38 -4.23
N PRO A 362 -66.52 -9.99 -3.43
CA PRO A 362 -67.14 -10.96 -2.53
C PRO A 362 -67.83 -12.05 -3.35
N ALA A 363 -67.53 -13.31 -2.99
CA ALA A 363 -68.02 -14.49 -3.66
C ALA A 363 -69.55 -14.71 -3.48
N VAL A 364 -70.24 -13.76 -2.89
CA VAL A 364 -71.68 -13.85 -2.63
C VAL A 364 -72.45 -13.01 -3.63
N SER A 365 -73.05 -13.66 -4.60
CA SER A 365 -74.04 -13.04 -5.49
C SER A 365 -75.40 -12.89 -4.75
N PHE A 366 -75.79 -11.66 -4.45
CA PHE A 366 -77.09 -11.44 -3.83
C PHE A 366 -78.25 -11.99 -4.66
N ARG A 367 -78.07 -12.25 -5.96
CA ARG A 367 -79.12 -12.90 -6.81
C ARG A 367 -79.26 -14.41 -6.51
N ALA A 368 -78.28 -15.08 -5.94
CA ALA A 368 -78.34 -16.48 -5.56
C ALA A 368 -79.20 -16.66 -4.29
N VAL A 369 -79.09 -15.69 -3.37
CA VAL A 369 -79.85 -15.75 -2.09
C VAL A 369 -81.34 -15.50 -2.35
N TRP A 370 -81.75 -14.69 -3.35
CA TRP A 370 -83.14 -14.45 -3.68
C TRP A 370 -83.83 -15.57 -4.45
N LYS A 371 -83.11 -16.57 -4.94
CA LYS A 371 -83.76 -17.73 -5.62
C LYS A 371 -84.07 -18.87 -4.68
N GLU A 372 -83.44 -18.94 -3.51
CA GLU A 372 -83.74 -20.02 -2.52
C GLU A 372 -85.01 -19.71 -1.68
N ASP A 373 -85.41 -18.45 -1.56
CA ASP A 373 -86.63 -18.09 -0.79
C ASP A 373 -87.94 -18.11 -1.62
N GLY A 374 -87.87 -18.50 -2.92
CA GLY A 374 -89.01 -18.48 -3.83
C GLY A 374 -89.67 -19.82 -4.16
N GLU A 375 -89.20 -20.94 -3.60
CA GLU A 375 -89.75 -22.29 -3.89
C GLU A 375 -90.44 -22.97 -2.70
N ASN A 376 -90.84 -22.23 -1.67
CA ASN A 376 -91.67 -22.81 -0.61
C ASN A 376 -92.87 -21.91 -0.28
N VAL A 377 -93.83 -21.83 -1.20
CA VAL A 377 -95.27 -21.61 -0.90
C VAL A 377 -96.08 -22.36 -1.95
#